data_86bff42e96a68c21d8315929d5aff023
#
_entry.id   86bff42e96a68c21d8315929d5aff023
#
_cell.length_a   1.000
_cell.length_b   1.000
_cell.length_c   1.000
_cell.angle_alpha   90.00
_cell.angle_beta   90.00
_cell.angle_gamma   90.00
#
_symmetry.space_group_name_H-M   'P 1'
#
loop_
_entity.id
_entity.type
_entity.pdbx_description
1 polymer ?
#
loop_
_entity_poly.entity_id
_entity_poly.type
_entity_poly.pdbx_seq_one_letter_code
_entity_poly.pdbx_strand_id
1 'polypeptide(L)'
;MKLDRRAFMRLAGVGPALALLTGPGVTDDRQAPRDEDDLDGTRVVLSGEFGYAQKMLRNLPPETTVDATQALFTVANSRNTAPNAILGCDIGMQPVNPYPVVLRDCPEVHFVGGRINGEVPLDTDWAHTYCNSAGLLVKNGTTRPTIEGLRARRCWDGIRLTDQANGFLLKSCWLSEIRDDAVEDDYLLGGAIQDCLFDGCFSGVSLDPASNDRDGSKEVVTIDRSLIRMQAYLAKGDLVHQAPVKASDVSPQLKITNSVFAFSSPKMRGFRRLERTWQRVSESQGNMLLWLPDEPMPPELPLPSAGFDLLTGNDARNYWNKSRRQWITAHPAVPRFSNDEL
;
A
#
# COMPACT_ATOMS: atom_id res chain seq x y z
N MET A 1 5.46 12.68 -22.98
CA MET A 1 6.47 13.40 -22.17
C MET A 1 6.75 12.52 -20.95
N LYS A 2 7.93 11.93 -20.89
CA LYS A 2 8.33 11.10 -19.72
C LYS A 2 8.69 12.06 -18.60
N LEU A 3 7.91 12.11 -17.54
CA LEU A 3 8.27 12.83 -16.31
C LEU A 3 9.46 12.09 -15.67
N ASP A 4 10.58 12.77 -15.58
CA ASP A 4 11.81 12.22 -15.00
C ASP A 4 11.67 12.20 -13.46
N ARG A 5 11.50 11.02 -12.90
CA ARG A 5 11.43 10.79 -11.45
C ARG A 5 12.71 11.21 -10.70
N ARG A 6 13.79 11.54 -11.41
CA ARG A 6 15.10 11.88 -10.82
C ARG A 6 15.19 13.25 -10.15
N ALA A 7 14.29 14.17 -10.48
CA ALA A 7 14.32 15.53 -9.91
C ALA A 7 13.90 15.59 -8.42
N PHE A 8 13.25 14.56 -7.92
CA PHE A 8 12.56 14.60 -6.63
C PHE A 8 13.42 14.26 -5.41
N MET A 9 14.56 13.59 -5.58
CA MET A 9 15.37 13.12 -4.44
C MET A 9 16.41 14.13 -3.90
N ARG A 10 16.56 15.32 -4.48
CA ARG A 10 17.69 16.23 -4.13
C ARG A 10 17.33 17.45 -3.27
N LEU A 11 16.09 17.65 -2.85
CA LEU A 11 15.65 18.85 -2.12
C LEU A 11 15.03 18.59 -0.74
N ALA A 12 15.68 17.80 0.09
CA ALA A 12 15.34 17.66 1.50
C ALA A 12 16.43 18.28 2.37
N GLY A 13 16.46 19.60 2.43
CA GLY A 13 17.34 20.33 3.32
C GLY A 13 16.82 21.72 3.60
N VAL A 14 16.58 21.98 4.91
CA VAL A 14 16.39 23.29 5.57
C VAL A 14 15.00 23.90 5.47
N GLY A 15 14.20 23.79 6.54
CA GLY A 15 12.97 24.56 6.77
C GLY A 15 13.12 25.51 7.97
N PRO A 16 12.49 26.70 7.94
CA PRO A 16 12.48 27.64 9.08
C PRO A 16 11.36 27.31 10.08
N ALA A 17 11.61 27.64 11.35
CA ALA A 17 10.71 27.50 12.47
C ALA A 17 9.44 28.37 12.31
N LEU A 18 8.28 27.80 12.58
CA LEU A 18 7.01 28.53 12.64
C LEU A 18 6.57 28.72 14.08
N ALA A 19 6.21 29.97 14.42
CA ALA A 19 5.76 30.37 15.74
C ALA A 19 4.31 29.93 16.01
N LEU A 20 4.07 29.44 17.24
CA LEU A 20 2.77 29.03 17.76
C LEU A 20 1.89 30.25 18.08
N LEU A 21 0.69 30.28 17.49
CA LEU A 21 -0.42 31.11 17.96
C LEU A 21 -1.37 30.25 18.80
N THR A 22 -1.48 30.55 20.09
CA THR A 22 -2.40 29.92 21.03
C THR A 22 -3.79 30.53 20.92
N GLY A 23 -4.79 29.76 20.55
CA GLY A 23 -6.22 30.08 20.67
C GLY A 23 -6.86 29.29 21.83
N PRO A 24 -7.98 29.75 22.44
CA PRO A 24 -8.53 29.18 23.66
C PRO A 24 -9.22 27.83 23.43
N GLY A 25 -9.04 26.96 24.42
CA GLY A 25 -9.31 25.55 24.42
C GLY A 25 -10.77 25.11 24.23
N VAL A 26 -10.91 24.10 23.44
CA VAL A 26 -11.96 23.09 23.54
C VAL A 26 -11.28 21.86 24.16
N THR A 27 -11.70 21.44 25.33
CA THR A 27 -11.26 20.18 25.94
C THR A 27 -11.91 19.04 25.17
N ASP A 28 -11.17 18.52 24.20
CA ASP A 28 -11.51 17.31 23.49
C ASP A 28 -10.92 16.14 24.30
N ASP A 29 -11.79 15.29 24.83
CA ASP A 29 -11.41 14.08 25.60
C ASP A 29 -10.75 12.99 24.73
N ARG A 30 -10.12 13.36 23.62
CA ARG A 30 -9.32 12.44 22.84
C ARG A 30 -8.06 12.11 23.62
N GLN A 31 -7.89 10.86 23.91
CA GLN A 31 -6.71 10.35 24.59
C GLN A 31 -5.46 10.71 23.77
N ALA A 32 -4.60 11.55 24.34
CA ALA A 32 -3.34 11.93 23.69
C ALA A 32 -2.54 10.69 23.33
N PRO A 33 -1.82 10.68 22.19
CA PRO A 33 -0.99 9.56 21.79
C PRO A 33 0.07 9.31 22.87
N ARG A 34 0.27 8.04 23.22
CA ARG A 34 1.27 7.60 24.17
C ARG A 34 2.25 6.67 23.49
N ASP A 35 3.51 6.87 23.76
CA ASP A 35 4.58 5.94 23.49
C ASP A 35 5.00 5.33 24.82
N GLU A 36 4.88 4.04 24.96
CA GLU A 36 5.38 3.31 26.13
C GLU A 36 6.45 2.34 25.60
N ASP A 37 7.71 2.65 25.92
CA ASP A 37 8.81 1.72 25.66
C ASP A 37 8.87 0.69 26.79
N ASP A 38 8.95 -0.58 26.45
CA ASP A 38 9.21 -1.63 27.44
C ASP A 38 10.67 -1.53 27.91
N LEU A 39 10.91 -1.70 29.20
CA LEU A 39 12.22 -1.47 29.81
C LEU A 39 13.32 -2.41 29.29
N ASP A 40 12.98 -3.49 28.58
CA ASP A 40 13.95 -4.40 27.95
C ASP A 40 14.31 -4.00 26.49
N GLY A 41 13.66 -2.97 25.93
CA GLY A 41 13.94 -2.42 24.61
C GLY A 41 13.47 -3.28 23.42
N THR A 42 12.74 -4.37 23.66
CA THR A 42 12.26 -5.29 22.61
C THR A 42 10.81 -5.01 22.18
N ARG A 43 10.12 -4.13 22.86
CA ARG A 43 8.74 -3.76 22.55
C ARG A 43 8.51 -2.26 22.66
N VAL A 44 7.82 -1.72 21.64
CA VAL A 44 7.32 -0.35 21.58
C VAL A 44 5.81 -0.41 21.43
N VAL A 45 5.06 0.28 22.29
CA VAL A 45 3.60 0.34 22.23
C VAL A 45 3.18 1.72 21.71
N LEU A 46 2.39 1.71 20.63
CA LEU A 46 1.78 2.90 20.05
C LEU A 46 0.27 2.87 20.32
N SER A 47 -0.26 3.88 20.99
CA SER A 47 -1.68 3.95 21.32
C SER A 47 -2.25 5.35 21.15
N GLY A 48 -3.57 5.45 20.92
CA GLY A 48 -4.29 6.70 20.75
C GLY A 48 -4.29 7.25 19.32
N GLU A 49 -4.74 8.50 19.17
CA GLU A 49 -4.89 9.17 17.88
C GLU A 49 -3.70 10.07 17.60
N PHE A 50 -2.89 9.74 16.60
CA PHE A 50 -1.74 10.52 16.17
C PHE A 50 -2.12 11.67 15.22
N GLY A 51 -3.35 11.66 14.68
CA GLY A 51 -3.79 12.66 13.70
C GLY A 51 -2.84 12.68 12.49
N TYR A 52 -2.40 13.88 12.10
CA TYR A 52 -1.48 14.10 10.98
C TYR A 52 0.00 14.02 11.39
N ALA A 53 0.32 13.76 12.63
CA ALA A 53 1.69 13.68 13.09
C ALA A 53 2.37 12.42 12.54
N GLN A 54 3.54 12.60 11.91
CA GLN A 54 4.35 11.48 11.47
C GLN A 54 5.01 10.80 12.69
N LYS A 55 4.77 9.49 12.83
CA LYS A 55 5.52 8.65 13.77
C LYS A 55 6.69 8.01 13.03
N MET A 56 7.90 8.43 13.37
CA MET A 56 9.12 7.84 12.86
C MET A 56 9.82 7.02 13.93
N LEU A 57 9.86 5.71 13.70
CA LEU A 57 10.62 4.75 14.51
C LEU A 57 12.00 4.58 13.88
N ARG A 58 13.06 4.73 14.69
CA ARG A 58 14.44 4.73 14.19
C ARG A 58 15.34 3.93 15.10
N ASN A 59 16.30 3.21 14.48
CA ASN A 59 17.37 2.53 15.19
C ASN A 59 16.86 1.59 16.29
N LEU A 60 15.71 0.94 16.04
CA LEU A 60 15.21 -0.06 16.97
C LEU A 60 16.16 -1.28 16.95
N PRO A 61 16.39 -1.92 18.10
CA PRO A 61 17.11 -3.19 18.15
C PRO A 61 16.47 -4.23 17.20
N PRO A 62 17.26 -5.18 16.69
CA PRO A 62 16.71 -6.30 15.93
C PRO A 62 15.59 -7.01 16.69
N GLU A 63 14.60 -7.54 15.96
CA GLU A 63 13.45 -8.29 16.49
C GLU A 63 12.52 -7.48 17.40
N THR A 64 12.65 -6.14 17.44
CA THR A 64 11.73 -5.31 18.21
C THR A 64 10.30 -5.43 17.68
N THR A 65 9.35 -5.70 18.58
CA THR A 65 7.92 -5.65 18.29
C THR A 65 7.38 -4.24 18.49
N VAL A 66 6.78 -3.66 17.45
CA VAL A 66 6.01 -2.41 17.53
C VAL A 66 4.53 -2.75 17.57
N ASP A 67 3.93 -2.71 18.74
CA ASP A 67 2.50 -2.93 18.94
C ASP A 67 1.73 -1.64 18.69
N ALA A 68 1.09 -1.54 17.52
CA ALA A 68 0.27 -0.42 17.11
C ALA A 68 -1.24 -0.75 17.12
N THR A 69 -1.65 -1.86 17.74
CA THR A 69 -3.05 -2.35 17.69
C THR A 69 -4.07 -1.31 18.16
N GLN A 70 -3.68 -0.39 19.03
CA GLN A 70 -4.51 0.69 19.55
C GLN A 70 -4.22 2.06 18.89
N ALA A 71 -3.34 2.11 17.89
CA ALA A 71 -2.97 3.36 17.23
C ALA A 71 -3.90 3.69 16.05
N LEU A 72 -4.19 4.98 15.89
CA LEU A 72 -4.88 5.54 14.73
C LEU A 72 -4.07 6.70 14.15
N PHE A 73 -3.74 6.60 12.88
CA PHE A 73 -3.05 7.63 12.12
C PHE A 73 -3.95 8.17 11.01
N THR A 74 -3.70 9.43 10.62
CA THR A 74 -4.38 10.07 9.50
C THR A 74 -3.36 10.44 8.42
N VAL A 75 -3.64 10.08 7.19
CA VAL A 75 -2.88 10.52 6.02
C VAL A 75 -3.50 11.80 5.50
N ALA A 76 -2.79 12.91 5.62
CA ALA A 76 -3.28 14.19 5.18
C ALA A 76 -3.50 14.25 3.66
N ASN A 77 -4.62 14.79 3.26
CA ASN A 77 -4.76 15.38 1.95
C ASN A 77 -4.18 16.79 2.00
N SER A 78 -3.23 17.12 1.15
CA SER A 78 -2.61 18.45 1.09
C SER A 78 -3.63 19.58 0.91
N ARG A 79 -4.78 19.31 0.29
CA ARG A 79 -5.89 20.26 0.19
C ARG A 79 -6.49 20.61 1.54
N ASN A 80 -6.62 19.65 2.46
CA ASN A 80 -7.22 19.88 3.78
C ASN A 80 -6.29 20.68 4.70
N THR A 81 -4.99 20.53 4.54
CA THR A 81 -3.98 21.18 5.37
C THR A 81 -3.49 22.51 4.79
N ALA A 82 -3.68 22.73 3.49
CA ALA A 82 -3.38 23.95 2.80
C ALA A 82 -4.49 24.23 1.75
N PRO A 83 -5.58 24.91 2.13
CA PRO A 83 -6.80 25.04 1.31
C PRO A 83 -6.58 25.61 -0.09
N ASN A 84 -5.52 26.39 -0.26
CA ASN A 84 -5.15 26.99 -1.57
C ASN A 84 -4.07 26.19 -2.30
N ALA A 85 -3.68 25.05 -1.75
CA ALA A 85 -2.68 24.20 -2.36
C ALA A 85 -3.26 23.48 -3.57
N ILE A 86 -2.53 23.49 -4.65
CA ILE A 86 -2.80 22.67 -5.82
C ILE A 86 -2.25 21.27 -5.50
N LEU A 87 -3.04 20.23 -5.72
CA LEU A 87 -2.60 18.85 -5.52
C LEU A 87 -1.66 18.44 -6.65
N GLY A 88 -0.58 17.76 -6.30
CA GLY A 88 0.36 17.19 -7.24
C GLY A 88 1.79 17.66 -7.06
N CYS A 89 2.72 16.88 -7.57
CA CYS A 89 4.16 17.16 -7.48
C CYS A 89 4.62 18.35 -8.33
N ASP A 90 3.85 18.70 -9.35
CA ASP A 90 4.27 19.65 -10.38
C ASP A 90 4.44 21.09 -9.88
N ILE A 91 4.03 21.37 -8.67
CA ILE A 91 4.01 22.69 -8.07
C ILE A 91 4.88 22.84 -6.84
N GLY A 92 5.78 21.90 -6.62
CA GLY A 92 6.72 21.93 -5.50
C GLY A 92 6.06 21.81 -4.12
N MET A 93 4.79 21.44 -4.07
CA MET A 93 4.10 21.22 -2.81
C MET A 93 4.52 19.92 -2.16
N GLN A 94 5.03 20.03 -0.96
CA GLN A 94 5.31 18.86 -0.15
C GLN A 94 4.02 18.43 0.58
N PRO A 95 3.69 17.14 0.62
CA PRO A 95 2.61 16.66 1.47
C PRO A 95 2.93 17.04 2.92
N VAL A 96 1.93 17.48 3.65
CA VAL A 96 2.10 17.89 5.06
C VAL A 96 2.51 16.69 5.92
N ASN A 97 1.99 15.53 5.60
CA ASN A 97 2.36 14.27 6.25
C ASN A 97 2.59 13.19 5.17
N PRO A 98 3.79 13.10 4.59
CA PRO A 98 4.04 12.17 3.49
C PRO A 98 3.89 10.70 3.88
N TYR A 99 4.19 10.35 5.15
CA TYR A 99 4.04 8.99 5.69
C TYR A 99 3.71 9.07 7.17
N PRO A 100 2.50 8.65 7.60
CA PRO A 100 2.14 8.68 9.01
C PRO A 100 3.02 7.75 9.85
N VAL A 101 3.47 6.63 9.27
CA VAL A 101 4.38 5.69 9.95
C VAL A 101 5.62 5.48 9.10
N VAL A 102 6.79 5.63 9.70
CA VAL A 102 8.09 5.35 9.06
C VAL A 102 8.91 4.43 9.95
N LEU A 103 9.35 3.30 9.38
CA LEU A 103 10.32 2.39 9.97
C LEU A 103 11.67 2.62 9.29
N ARG A 104 12.67 3.05 10.06
CA ARG A 104 13.97 3.40 9.53
C ARG A 104 15.10 2.82 10.38
N ASP A 105 16.01 2.09 9.77
CA ASP A 105 17.12 1.43 10.49
C ASP A 105 16.61 0.55 11.63
N CYS A 106 15.57 -0.26 11.37
CA CYS A 106 14.89 -1.15 12.31
C CYS A 106 14.95 -2.59 11.77
N PRO A 107 16.10 -3.27 11.84
CA PRO A 107 16.23 -4.62 11.28
C PRO A 107 15.31 -5.59 12.01
N GLU A 108 14.68 -6.50 11.25
CA GLU A 108 13.82 -7.56 11.77
C GLU A 108 12.63 -7.07 12.63
N VAL A 109 12.25 -5.80 12.46
CA VAL A 109 11.13 -5.22 13.18
C VAL A 109 9.83 -5.97 12.87
N HIS A 110 9.03 -6.23 13.91
CA HIS A 110 7.67 -6.76 13.80
C HIS A 110 6.66 -5.68 14.16
N PHE A 111 6.07 -5.03 13.14
CA PHE A 111 5.01 -4.04 13.31
C PHE A 111 3.65 -4.73 13.29
N VAL A 112 2.90 -4.62 14.39
CA VAL A 112 1.63 -5.33 14.60
C VAL A 112 0.45 -4.37 14.70
N GLY A 113 -0.58 -4.60 13.90
CA GLY A 113 -1.83 -3.83 13.93
C GLY A 113 -1.69 -2.43 13.35
N GLY A 114 -2.39 -1.47 13.95
CA GLY A 114 -2.45 -0.09 13.50
C GLY A 114 -3.56 0.19 12.50
N ARG A 115 -4.16 1.38 12.61
CA ARG A 115 -5.13 1.91 11.65
C ARG A 115 -4.58 3.17 11.00
N ILE A 116 -4.65 3.24 9.69
CA ILE A 116 -4.31 4.42 8.90
C ILE A 116 -5.54 4.83 8.10
N ASN A 117 -6.19 5.92 8.50
CA ASN A 117 -7.36 6.48 7.83
C ASN A 117 -6.95 7.69 7.00
N GLY A 118 -6.66 7.47 5.72
CA GLY A 118 -6.26 8.55 4.83
C GLY A 118 -7.42 9.42 4.35
N GLU A 119 -7.07 10.54 3.75
CA GLU A 119 -7.97 11.53 3.17
C GLU A 119 -7.69 11.77 1.68
N VAL A 120 -6.91 10.90 1.04
CA VAL A 120 -6.60 11.04 -0.39
C VAL A 120 -7.90 10.95 -1.19
N PRO A 121 -8.21 11.93 -2.07
CA PRO A 121 -9.45 11.97 -2.81
C PRO A 121 -9.59 10.77 -3.75
N LEU A 122 -10.77 10.15 -3.78
CA LEU A 122 -11.07 9.02 -4.67
C LEU A 122 -11.60 9.46 -6.04
N ASP A 123 -12.14 10.69 -6.14
CA ASP A 123 -12.80 11.27 -7.29
C ASP A 123 -11.92 12.24 -8.11
N THR A 124 -10.71 12.51 -7.66
CA THR A 124 -9.77 13.42 -8.33
C THR A 124 -8.87 12.66 -9.29
N ASP A 125 -8.48 13.27 -10.40
CA ASP A 125 -7.57 12.65 -11.38
C ASP A 125 -6.23 12.28 -10.74
N TRP A 126 -5.66 11.16 -11.17
CA TRP A 126 -4.39 10.61 -10.68
C TRP A 126 -3.27 11.64 -10.70
N ALA A 127 -3.20 12.46 -11.76
CA ALA A 127 -2.16 13.48 -11.87
C ALA A 127 -2.26 14.54 -10.77
N HIS A 128 -3.47 14.84 -10.28
CA HIS A 128 -3.71 15.80 -9.20
C HIS A 128 -3.56 15.20 -7.80
N THR A 129 -3.61 13.88 -7.67
CA THR A 129 -3.41 13.18 -6.40
C THR A 129 -1.99 12.65 -6.23
N TYR A 130 -1.23 12.61 -7.31
CA TYR A 130 0.17 12.17 -7.30
C TYR A 130 0.96 12.94 -6.23
N CYS A 131 1.84 12.26 -5.52
CA CYS A 131 2.59 12.79 -4.37
C CYS A 131 1.76 13.09 -3.10
N ASN A 132 0.52 12.65 -3.04
CA ASN A 132 -0.18 12.62 -1.76
C ASN A 132 0.47 11.62 -0.80
N SER A 133 0.05 11.72 0.47
CA SER A 133 0.64 10.91 1.53
C SER A 133 0.34 9.42 1.35
N ALA A 134 1.37 8.61 1.38
CA ALA A 134 1.26 7.16 1.49
C ALA A 134 0.99 6.73 2.95
N GLY A 135 0.75 5.45 3.17
CA GLY A 135 0.51 4.87 4.50
C GLY A 135 1.82 4.64 5.28
N LEU A 136 2.34 3.43 5.23
CA LEU A 136 3.54 3.03 5.96
C LEU A 136 4.75 2.98 5.02
N LEU A 137 5.87 3.56 5.44
CA LEU A 137 7.16 3.51 4.74
C LEU A 137 8.17 2.67 5.52
N VAL A 138 8.78 1.70 4.85
CA VAL A 138 9.95 0.95 5.32
C VAL A 138 11.17 1.40 4.54
N LYS A 139 12.25 1.79 5.24
CA LYS A 139 13.42 2.34 4.56
C LYS A 139 14.74 2.11 5.28
N ASN A 140 15.83 2.43 4.58
CA ASN A 140 17.22 2.33 5.01
C ASN A 140 17.57 0.91 5.50
N GLY A 141 18.24 0.77 6.63
CA GLY A 141 18.69 -0.50 7.21
C GLY A 141 17.61 -1.40 7.81
N THR A 142 16.33 -1.17 7.49
CA THR A 142 15.22 -2.00 7.95
C THR A 142 15.13 -3.27 7.09
N THR A 143 15.96 -4.25 7.40
CA THR A 143 15.99 -5.56 6.73
C THR A 143 15.00 -6.54 7.37
N ARG A 144 14.44 -7.44 6.58
CA ARG A 144 13.50 -8.49 7.00
C ARG A 144 12.33 -7.99 7.89
N PRO A 145 11.68 -6.85 7.55
CA PRO A 145 10.56 -6.34 8.33
C PRO A 145 9.36 -7.27 8.21
N THR A 146 8.63 -7.45 9.30
CA THR A 146 7.29 -8.04 9.29
C THR A 146 6.25 -6.97 9.59
N ILE A 147 5.27 -6.81 8.71
CA ILE A 147 4.11 -5.94 8.92
C ILE A 147 2.88 -6.85 9.00
N GLU A 148 2.27 -6.95 10.17
CA GLU A 148 1.15 -7.87 10.42
C GLU A 148 -0.10 -7.12 10.87
N GLY A 149 -1.25 -7.41 10.25
CA GLY A 149 -2.55 -6.92 10.68
C GLY A 149 -2.77 -5.42 10.50
N LEU A 150 -1.99 -4.75 9.66
CA LEU A 150 -2.18 -3.32 9.35
C LEU A 150 -3.50 -3.11 8.60
N ARG A 151 -4.34 -2.17 9.08
CA ARG A 151 -5.53 -1.67 8.39
C ARG A 151 -5.29 -0.26 7.85
N ALA A 152 -5.13 -0.12 6.53
CA ALA A 152 -4.98 1.20 5.91
C ALA A 152 -6.02 1.41 4.80
N ARG A 153 -6.50 2.66 4.66
CA ARG A 153 -7.39 3.04 3.57
C ARG A 153 -7.20 4.49 3.14
N ARG A 154 -7.60 4.78 1.90
CA ARG A 154 -7.58 6.12 1.30
C ARG A 154 -6.20 6.79 1.40
N CYS A 155 -5.17 5.99 1.17
CA CYS A 155 -3.80 6.44 1.03
C CYS A 155 -3.44 6.58 -0.46
N TRP A 156 -2.33 7.24 -0.75
CA TRP A 156 -1.74 7.22 -2.08
C TRP A 156 -1.18 5.81 -2.35
N ASP A 157 -0.12 5.41 -1.65
CA ASP A 157 0.29 4.01 -1.56
C ASP A 157 -0.10 3.46 -0.18
N GLY A 158 -0.33 2.15 -0.09
CA GLY A 158 -0.63 1.51 1.19
C GLY A 158 0.64 1.31 2.02
N ILE A 159 1.54 0.47 1.54
CA ILE A 159 2.85 0.16 2.13
C ILE A 159 3.91 0.38 1.07
N ARG A 160 4.94 1.16 1.42
CA ARG A 160 6.09 1.38 0.55
C ARG A 160 7.34 0.75 1.13
N LEU A 161 8.01 -0.09 0.33
CA LEU A 161 9.24 -0.79 0.67
C LEU A 161 10.40 -0.18 -0.11
N THR A 162 11.46 0.20 0.59
CA THR A 162 12.60 0.86 -0.05
C THR A 162 13.94 0.36 0.50
N ASP A 163 15.00 0.71 -0.18
CA ASP A 163 16.41 0.50 0.22
C ASP A 163 16.74 -0.98 0.48
N GLN A 164 16.88 -1.41 1.74
CA GLN A 164 17.31 -2.76 2.13
C GLN A 164 16.17 -3.58 2.79
N ALA A 165 14.91 -3.29 2.50
CA ALA A 165 13.79 -4.03 3.09
C ALA A 165 13.63 -5.47 2.53
N ASN A 166 14.69 -6.06 1.98
CA ASN A 166 14.72 -7.45 1.51
C ASN A 166 14.30 -8.42 2.61
N GLY A 167 13.58 -9.47 2.20
CA GLY A 167 13.03 -10.47 3.10
C GLY A 167 11.81 -9.96 3.87
N PHE A 168 11.13 -8.93 3.34
CA PHE A 168 9.90 -8.43 3.95
C PHE A 168 8.82 -9.51 4.05
N LEU A 169 7.99 -9.42 5.08
CA LEU A 169 6.77 -10.18 5.23
C LEU A 169 5.59 -9.23 5.52
N LEU A 170 4.64 -9.17 4.58
CA LEU A 170 3.34 -8.53 4.80
C LEU A 170 2.32 -9.64 5.08
N LYS A 171 1.73 -9.64 6.27
CA LYS A 171 0.85 -10.71 6.71
C LYS A 171 -0.47 -10.17 7.24
N SER A 172 -1.57 -10.75 6.81
CA SER A 172 -2.93 -10.40 7.28
C SER A 172 -3.23 -8.89 7.23
N CYS A 173 -2.65 -8.15 6.29
CA CYS A 173 -2.90 -6.72 6.12
C CYS A 173 -4.19 -6.49 5.32
N TRP A 174 -4.98 -5.49 5.73
CA TRP A 174 -6.16 -5.04 4.99
C TRP A 174 -5.94 -3.62 4.46
N LEU A 175 -5.69 -3.51 3.15
CA LEU A 175 -5.51 -2.25 2.45
C LEU A 175 -6.70 -2.01 1.53
N SER A 176 -7.34 -0.84 1.59
CA SER A 176 -8.50 -0.55 0.75
C SER A 176 -8.53 0.89 0.24
N GLU A 177 -9.18 1.10 -0.89
CA GLU A 177 -9.33 2.42 -1.50
C GLU A 177 -7.97 3.12 -1.70
N ILE A 178 -6.95 2.37 -2.14
CA ILE A 178 -5.61 2.89 -2.37
C ILE A 178 -5.54 3.51 -3.78
N ARG A 179 -5.09 4.75 -3.86
CA ARG A 179 -5.15 5.57 -5.08
C ARG A 179 -4.03 5.31 -6.07
N ASP A 180 -2.96 4.63 -5.65
CA ASP A 180 -1.92 4.10 -6.54
C ASP A 180 -1.66 2.63 -6.18
N ASP A 181 -0.59 2.28 -5.53
CA ASP A 181 -0.20 0.91 -5.28
C ASP A 181 -0.55 0.45 -3.85
N ALA A 182 -1.22 -0.69 -3.69
CA ALA A 182 -1.42 -1.25 -2.36
C ALA A 182 -0.07 -1.54 -1.69
N VAL A 183 0.88 -2.09 -2.45
CA VAL A 183 2.29 -2.25 -2.06
C VAL A 183 3.16 -1.68 -3.16
N GLU A 184 4.01 -0.70 -2.82
CA GLU A 184 5.00 -0.15 -3.74
C GLU A 184 6.39 -0.66 -3.38
N ASP A 185 6.99 -1.42 -4.29
CA ASP A 185 8.37 -1.90 -4.22
C ASP A 185 9.13 -1.54 -5.51
N ASP A 186 9.42 -0.27 -5.66
CA ASP A 186 10.24 0.25 -6.77
C ASP A 186 11.75 -0.12 -6.62
N TYR A 187 12.10 -0.76 -5.51
CA TYR A 187 13.45 -1.22 -5.21
C TYR A 187 13.72 -2.65 -5.66
N LEU A 188 12.67 -3.36 -6.10
CA LEU A 188 12.70 -4.73 -6.62
C LEU A 188 13.23 -5.74 -5.60
N LEU A 189 12.72 -5.64 -4.39
CA LEU A 189 13.13 -6.45 -3.24
C LEU A 189 12.47 -7.83 -3.26
N GLY A 190 13.11 -8.81 -2.62
CA GLY A 190 12.51 -10.11 -2.34
C GLY A 190 11.72 -10.12 -1.03
N GLY A 191 10.63 -10.91 -0.98
CA GLY A 191 9.81 -11.01 0.23
C GLY A 191 8.52 -11.78 0.03
N ALA A 192 7.57 -11.61 0.97
CA ALA A 192 6.30 -12.33 0.92
C ALA A 192 5.11 -11.43 1.31
N ILE A 193 3.99 -11.66 0.61
CA ILE A 193 2.66 -11.12 0.89
C ILE A 193 1.77 -12.32 1.17
N GLN A 194 1.38 -12.49 2.42
CA GLN A 194 0.65 -13.67 2.89
C GLN A 194 -0.67 -13.28 3.52
N ASP A 195 -1.73 -13.96 3.08
CA ASP A 195 -3.04 -13.87 3.70
C ASP A 195 -3.52 -12.42 3.88
N CYS A 196 -3.35 -11.60 2.83
CA CYS A 196 -3.71 -10.19 2.80
C CYS A 196 -5.00 -9.93 2.02
N LEU A 197 -5.70 -8.85 2.36
CA LEU A 197 -6.85 -8.32 1.62
C LEU A 197 -6.53 -6.92 1.07
N PHE A 198 -6.34 -6.81 -0.25
CA PHE A 198 -6.22 -5.54 -0.97
C PHE A 198 -7.50 -5.31 -1.75
N ASP A 199 -8.37 -4.43 -1.24
CA ASP A 199 -9.74 -4.28 -1.72
C ASP A 199 -10.03 -2.89 -2.27
N GLY A 200 -10.09 -2.77 -3.58
CA GLY A 200 -10.35 -1.50 -4.25
C GLY A 200 -9.09 -0.63 -4.37
N CYS A 201 -7.99 -1.20 -4.82
CA CYS A 201 -6.76 -0.47 -5.10
C CYS A 201 -6.65 -0.13 -6.59
N PHE A 202 -6.02 0.99 -6.95
CA PHE A 202 -5.77 1.33 -8.35
C PHE A 202 -4.83 0.30 -8.99
N SER A 203 -3.86 -0.16 -8.22
CA SER A 203 -2.97 -1.26 -8.53
C SER A 203 -2.73 -2.10 -7.28
N GLY A 204 -2.46 -3.39 -7.43
CA GLY A 204 -2.13 -4.26 -6.30
C GLY A 204 -0.68 -4.06 -5.85
N VAL A 205 0.26 -4.77 -6.46
CA VAL A 205 1.68 -4.74 -6.10
C VAL A 205 2.49 -4.12 -7.25
N SER A 206 3.29 -3.10 -6.96
CA SER A 206 4.23 -2.51 -7.92
C SER A 206 5.62 -3.09 -7.72
N LEU A 207 6.12 -3.75 -8.76
CA LEU A 207 7.50 -4.19 -8.90
C LEU A 207 8.13 -3.48 -10.12
N ASP A 208 7.78 -2.22 -10.34
CA ASP A 208 8.23 -1.41 -11.49
C ASP A 208 9.42 -0.55 -11.04
N PRO A 209 10.64 -0.72 -11.59
CA PRO A 209 11.83 -0.10 -11.00
C PRO A 209 11.79 1.43 -11.03
N ALA A 210 12.15 2.07 -9.91
CA ALA A 210 12.28 3.53 -9.80
C ALA A 210 13.38 4.09 -10.70
N SER A 211 14.39 3.29 -11.02
CA SER A 211 15.53 3.67 -11.86
C SER A 211 16.04 2.49 -12.69
N ASN A 212 16.69 2.78 -13.81
CA ASN A 212 17.18 1.77 -14.76
C ASN A 212 18.37 0.94 -14.25
N ASP A 213 18.97 1.29 -13.13
CA ASP A 213 20.10 0.60 -12.50
C ASP A 213 19.65 -0.48 -11.49
N ARG A 214 18.35 -0.62 -11.28
CA ARG A 214 17.81 -1.65 -10.39
C ARG A 214 17.53 -2.93 -11.16
N ASP A 215 17.97 -4.03 -10.57
CA ASP A 215 17.75 -5.38 -11.07
C ASP A 215 17.36 -6.33 -9.93
N GLY A 216 16.09 -6.70 -9.87
CA GLY A 216 15.53 -7.68 -8.94
C GLY A 216 15.37 -9.07 -9.54
N SER A 217 15.93 -9.34 -10.72
CA SER A 217 15.68 -10.59 -11.45
C SER A 217 16.10 -11.87 -10.70
N LYS A 218 16.95 -11.74 -9.70
CA LYS A 218 17.38 -12.83 -8.82
C LYS A 218 16.55 -12.94 -7.53
N GLU A 219 15.73 -11.93 -7.25
CA GLU A 219 14.86 -11.90 -6.10
C GLU A 219 13.56 -12.66 -6.37
N VAL A 220 12.86 -13.02 -5.30
CA VAL A 220 11.55 -13.70 -5.37
C VAL A 220 10.54 -12.97 -4.48
N VAL A 221 9.37 -12.67 -5.04
CA VAL A 221 8.21 -12.22 -4.28
C VAL A 221 7.17 -13.34 -4.27
N THR A 222 6.78 -13.78 -3.09
CA THR A 222 5.70 -14.75 -2.91
C THR A 222 4.39 -14.04 -2.58
N ILE A 223 3.30 -14.35 -3.30
CA ILE A 223 1.94 -13.91 -2.98
C ILE A 223 1.13 -15.18 -2.70
N ASP A 224 0.74 -15.36 -1.44
CA ASP A 224 0.05 -16.58 -1.00
C ASP A 224 -1.23 -16.25 -0.23
N ARG A 225 -2.32 -16.96 -0.50
CA ARG A 225 -3.65 -16.84 0.14
C ARG A 225 -4.17 -15.39 0.22
N SER A 226 -3.81 -14.56 -0.76
CA SER A 226 -4.13 -13.14 -0.76
C SER A 226 -5.24 -12.80 -1.75
N LEU A 227 -6.10 -11.86 -1.37
CA LEU A 227 -7.20 -11.35 -2.18
C LEU A 227 -6.85 -9.95 -2.68
N ILE A 228 -6.77 -9.75 -3.98
CA ILE A 228 -6.38 -8.47 -4.58
C ILE A 228 -7.45 -8.06 -5.61
N ARG A 229 -8.21 -6.99 -5.30
CA ARG A 229 -9.19 -6.39 -6.21
C ARG A 229 -8.76 -5.00 -6.62
N MET A 230 -8.56 -4.81 -7.91
CA MET A 230 -8.35 -3.49 -8.48
C MET A 230 -9.68 -2.76 -8.62
N GLN A 231 -9.63 -1.44 -8.48
CA GLN A 231 -10.77 -0.54 -8.69
C GLN A 231 -10.37 0.60 -9.62
N ALA A 232 -11.30 0.94 -10.53
CA ALA A 232 -11.09 2.07 -11.42
C ALA A 232 -11.20 3.39 -10.68
N TYR A 233 -10.22 4.26 -10.91
CA TYR A 233 -10.19 5.63 -10.48
C TYR A 233 -9.87 6.54 -11.67
N LEU A 234 -10.17 7.82 -11.52
CA LEU A 234 -9.90 8.80 -12.57
C LEU A 234 -8.38 8.97 -12.77
N ALA A 235 -7.90 8.72 -13.99
CA ALA A 235 -6.51 8.88 -14.38
C ALA A 235 -6.40 9.37 -15.82
N LYS A 236 -5.89 10.58 -16.02
CA LYS A 236 -5.80 11.26 -17.32
C LYS A 236 -7.16 11.33 -18.03
N GLY A 237 -8.21 11.65 -17.28
CA GLY A 237 -9.57 11.81 -17.79
C GLY A 237 -10.37 10.53 -17.96
N ASP A 238 -9.79 9.33 -17.73
CA ASP A 238 -10.48 8.04 -17.86
C ASP A 238 -10.62 7.35 -16.50
N LEU A 239 -11.75 6.66 -16.30
CA LEU A 239 -11.91 5.72 -15.18
C LEU A 239 -11.24 4.39 -15.54
N VAL A 240 -10.09 4.14 -14.96
CA VAL A 240 -9.25 2.97 -15.23
C VAL A 240 -8.58 2.46 -13.97
N HIS A 241 -8.13 1.21 -13.98
CA HIS A 241 -7.20 0.67 -12.99
C HIS A 241 -5.91 0.15 -13.65
N GLN A 242 -4.92 -0.19 -12.85
CA GLN A 242 -3.70 -0.87 -13.27
C GLN A 242 -3.82 -2.40 -13.04
N ALA A 243 -2.70 -3.10 -13.14
CA ALA A 243 -2.62 -4.55 -12.96
C ALA A 243 -2.62 -4.96 -11.47
N PRO A 244 -3.02 -6.21 -11.14
CA PRO A 244 -2.87 -6.77 -9.78
C PRO A 244 -1.40 -6.84 -9.34
N VAL A 245 -0.50 -7.07 -10.28
CA VAL A 245 0.93 -6.90 -10.12
C VAL A 245 1.45 -6.15 -11.33
N LYS A 246 2.28 -5.13 -11.13
CA LYS A 246 2.99 -4.41 -12.19
C LYS A 246 4.44 -4.89 -12.21
N ALA A 247 4.89 -5.50 -13.31
CA ALA A 247 6.26 -5.95 -13.42
C ALA A 247 6.95 -5.43 -14.70
N SER A 248 8.26 -5.50 -14.71
CA SER A 248 9.17 -5.24 -15.82
C SER A 248 10.05 -6.48 -16.11
N ASP A 249 10.94 -6.37 -17.05
CA ASP A 249 11.88 -7.46 -17.40
C ASP A 249 12.88 -7.78 -16.26
N VAL A 250 13.15 -6.80 -15.40
CA VAL A 250 14.12 -6.89 -14.30
C VAL A 250 13.45 -7.05 -12.92
N SER A 251 12.15 -7.23 -12.88
CA SER A 251 11.42 -7.45 -11.63
C SER A 251 11.73 -8.81 -11.00
N PRO A 252 11.48 -8.98 -9.68
CA PRO A 252 11.57 -10.26 -9.02
C PRO A 252 10.78 -11.37 -9.72
N GLN A 253 11.18 -12.61 -9.54
CA GLN A 253 10.35 -13.75 -9.88
C GLN A 253 9.15 -13.83 -8.94
N LEU A 254 8.03 -14.32 -9.46
CA LEU A 254 6.78 -14.41 -8.72
C LEU A 254 6.43 -15.86 -8.42
N LYS A 255 6.08 -16.12 -7.16
CA LYS A 255 5.38 -17.33 -6.73
C LYS A 255 4.00 -16.92 -6.27
N ILE A 256 2.95 -17.42 -6.94
CA ILE A 256 1.57 -17.03 -6.66
C ILE A 256 0.76 -18.28 -6.36
N THR A 257 0.30 -18.41 -5.11
CA THR A 257 -0.43 -19.60 -4.66
C THR A 257 -1.71 -19.23 -3.92
N ASN A 258 -2.78 -19.98 -4.16
CA ASN A 258 -4.06 -19.91 -3.45
C ASN A 258 -4.65 -18.47 -3.39
N SER A 259 -4.32 -17.63 -4.35
CA SER A 259 -4.63 -16.20 -4.35
C SER A 259 -5.71 -15.84 -5.36
N VAL A 260 -6.39 -14.72 -5.14
CA VAL A 260 -7.48 -14.24 -5.97
C VAL A 260 -7.15 -12.87 -6.51
N PHE A 261 -7.15 -12.72 -7.84
CA PHE A 261 -7.00 -11.44 -8.53
C PHE A 261 -8.31 -11.06 -9.22
N ALA A 262 -8.88 -9.91 -8.86
CA ALA A 262 -10.16 -9.46 -9.35
C ALA A 262 -10.06 -8.11 -10.09
N PHE A 263 -10.59 -8.09 -11.30
CA PHE A 263 -10.68 -6.90 -12.16
C PHE A 263 -12.08 -6.31 -12.06
N SER A 264 -12.22 -5.06 -11.62
CA SER A 264 -13.54 -4.44 -11.42
C SER A 264 -13.97 -3.50 -12.55
N SER A 265 -13.14 -3.28 -13.55
CA SER A 265 -13.47 -2.43 -14.70
C SER A 265 -12.96 -3.04 -16.00
N PRO A 266 -13.68 -2.88 -17.12
CA PRO A 266 -13.21 -3.31 -18.45
C PRO A 266 -12.06 -2.43 -18.95
N LYS A 267 -11.83 -1.26 -18.34
CA LYS A 267 -10.77 -0.33 -18.71
C LYS A 267 -9.56 -0.48 -17.79
N MET A 268 -8.53 -1.10 -18.31
CA MET A 268 -7.26 -1.26 -17.63
C MET A 268 -6.14 -0.54 -18.38
N ARG A 269 -5.21 0.03 -17.66
CA ARG A 269 -3.93 0.51 -18.20
C ARG A 269 -2.81 -0.46 -17.84
N GLY A 270 -1.78 -0.49 -18.67
CA GLY A 270 -0.58 -1.26 -18.34
C GLY A 270 -0.63 -2.72 -18.73
N PHE A 271 -1.32 -3.10 -19.82
CA PHE A 271 -1.31 -4.48 -20.36
C PHE A 271 0.10 -5.04 -20.49
N ARG A 272 1.06 -4.23 -20.95
CA ARG A 272 2.46 -4.66 -21.03
C ARG A 272 3.05 -5.03 -19.67
N ARG A 273 2.70 -4.29 -18.59
CA ARG A 273 3.15 -4.61 -17.22
C ARG A 273 2.53 -5.92 -16.74
N LEU A 274 1.25 -6.13 -17.03
CA LEU A 274 0.58 -7.39 -16.70
C LEU A 274 1.16 -8.56 -17.50
N GLU A 275 1.45 -8.37 -18.76
CA GLU A 275 2.15 -9.38 -19.58
C GLU A 275 3.51 -9.75 -18.98
N ARG A 276 4.30 -8.74 -18.55
CA ARG A 276 5.57 -8.97 -17.85
C ARG A 276 5.38 -9.68 -16.53
N THR A 277 4.32 -9.37 -15.80
CA THR A 277 3.97 -10.10 -14.57
C THR A 277 3.86 -11.60 -14.84
N TRP A 278 3.08 -12.00 -15.85
CA TRP A 278 2.93 -13.42 -16.17
C TRP A 278 4.22 -14.07 -16.62
N GLN A 279 5.09 -13.35 -17.31
CA GLN A 279 6.43 -13.83 -17.71
C GLN A 279 7.38 -13.99 -16.50
N ARG A 280 7.13 -13.29 -15.41
CA ARG A 280 7.92 -13.41 -14.17
C ARG A 280 7.39 -14.49 -13.22
N VAL A 281 6.23 -15.08 -13.49
CA VAL A 281 5.68 -16.16 -12.65
C VAL A 281 6.52 -17.43 -12.84
N SER A 282 7.18 -17.86 -11.77
CA SER A 282 7.99 -19.08 -11.70
C SER A 282 7.24 -20.25 -11.07
N GLU A 283 6.23 -19.96 -10.22
CA GLU A 283 5.38 -20.95 -9.57
C GLU A 283 3.95 -20.40 -9.46
N SER A 284 2.95 -21.22 -9.84
CA SER A 284 1.55 -20.79 -9.82
C SER A 284 0.64 -21.99 -9.60
N GLN A 285 -0.19 -21.94 -8.53
CA GLN A 285 -1.11 -23.01 -8.20
C GLN A 285 -2.32 -22.51 -7.39
N GLY A 286 -3.51 -23.03 -7.69
CA GLY A 286 -4.72 -22.83 -6.88
C GLY A 286 -5.24 -21.40 -6.87
N ASN A 287 -4.93 -20.61 -7.89
CA ASN A 287 -5.31 -19.21 -7.97
C ASN A 287 -6.59 -19.00 -8.75
N MET A 288 -7.26 -17.88 -8.51
CA MET A 288 -8.44 -17.43 -9.23
C MET A 288 -8.19 -16.09 -9.91
N LEU A 289 -8.61 -15.98 -11.17
CA LEU A 289 -8.73 -14.72 -11.88
C LEU A 289 -10.20 -14.40 -12.04
N LEU A 290 -10.63 -13.25 -11.54
CA LEU A 290 -12.04 -12.85 -11.52
C LEU A 290 -12.26 -11.63 -12.43
N TRP A 291 -13.10 -11.78 -13.42
CA TRP A 291 -13.60 -10.67 -14.24
C TRP A 291 -14.98 -10.26 -13.73
N LEU A 292 -15.03 -9.17 -12.97
CA LEU A 292 -16.26 -8.70 -12.30
C LEU A 292 -17.19 -7.87 -13.20
N PRO A 293 -16.74 -7.16 -14.25
CA PRO A 293 -17.60 -6.39 -15.13
C PRO A 293 -18.64 -7.25 -15.85
N ASP A 294 -19.76 -6.64 -16.25
CA ASP A 294 -20.74 -7.27 -17.15
C ASP A 294 -20.27 -7.26 -18.60
N GLU A 295 -19.41 -6.31 -18.96
CA GLU A 295 -18.78 -6.23 -20.26
C GLU A 295 -17.81 -7.41 -20.49
N PRO A 296 -17.73 -7.91 -21.72
CA PRO A 296 -16.80 -8.98 -22.05
C PRO A 296 -15.36 -8.56 -21.75
N MET A 297 -14.56 -9.53 -21.33
CA MET A 297 -13.13 -9.34 -21.12
C MET A 297 -12.46 -8.95 -22.46
N PRO A 298 -11.61 -7.90 -22.47
CA PRO A 298 -10.88 -7.52 -23.68
C PRO A 298 -10.04 -8.68 -24.21
N PRO A 299 -10.09 -8.98 -25.52
CA PRO A 299 -9.35 -10.10 -26.10
C PRO A 299 -7.82 -9.93 -25.98
N GLU A 300 -7.35 -8.70 -25.87
CA GLU A 300 -5.94 -8.34 -25.67
C GLU A 300 -5.48 -8.41 -24.20
N LEU A 301 -6.36 -8.70 -23.25
CA LEU A 301 -5.97 -8.84 -21.84
C LEU A 301 -5.02 -10.02 -21.67
N PRO A 302 -3.77 -9.78 -21.22
CA PRO A 302 -2.84 -10.87 -21.01
C PRO A 302 -3.33 -11.78 -19.88
N LEU A 303 -3.39 -13.07 -20.15
CA LEU A 303 -3.78 -14.10 -19.18
C LEU A 303 -2.56 -14.94 -18.76
N PRO A 304 -2.56 -15.47 -17.53
CA PRO A 304 -1.52 -16.38 -17.07
C PRO A 304 -1.62 -17.70 -17.84
N SER A 305 -0.48 -18.33 -18.11
CA SER A 305 -0.41 -19.59 -18.87
C SER A 305 -0.89 -20.82 -18.08
N ALA A 306 -0.81 -20.78 -16.75
CA ALA A 306 -1.20 -21.88 -15.87
C ALA A 306 -1.44 -21.40 -14.42
N GLY A 307 -2.07 -22.28 -13.62
CA GLY A 307 -2.23 -22.10 -12.16
C GLY A 307 -3.31 -21.13 -11.73
N PHE A 308 -4.13 -20.66 -12.68
CA PHE A 308 -5.30 -19.80 -12.43
C PHE A 308 -6.55 -20.37 -13.10
N ASP A 309 -7.63 -20.43 -12.35
CA ASP A 309 -8.97 -20.66 -12.90
C ASP A 309 -9.64 -19.30 -13.12
N LEU A 310 -10.39 -19.17 -14.22
CA LEU A 310 -11.08 -17.94 -14.60
C LEU A 310 -12.57 -18.01 -14.29
N LEU A 311 -13.09 -17.02 -13.58
CA LEU A 311 -14.53 -16.78 -13.45
C LEU A 311 -14.90 -15.40 -14.01
N THR A 312 -16.10 -15.26 -14.54
CA THR A 312 -16.62 -14.01 -15.12
C THR A 312 -18.03 -13.70 -14.62
N GLY A 313 -18.42 -12.41 -14.70
CA GLY A 313 -19.77 -11.96 -14.42
C GLY A 313 -20.26 -12.30 -13.01
N ASN A 314 -21.47 -12.83 -12.87
CA ASN A 314 -22.09 -13.12 -11.56
C ASN A 314 -21.32 -14.14 -10.74
N ASP A 315 -20.75 -15.17 -11.35
CA ASP A 315 -19.97 -16.18 -10.64
C ASP A 315 -18.70 -15.57 -10.05
N ALA A 316 -18.02 -14.70 -10.78
CA ALA A 316 -16.85 -13.96 -10.30
C ALA A 316 -17.23 -13.03 -9.14
N ARG A 317 -18.34 -12.28 -9.26
CA ARG A 317 -18.82 -11.39 -8.18
C ARG A 317 -19.20 -12.16 -6.91
N ASN A 318 -19.89 -13.28 -7.06
CA ASN A 318 -20.27 -14.14 -5.94
C ASN A 318 -19.05 -14.75 -5.26
N TYR A 319 -18.08 -15.21 -6.05
CA TYR A 319 -16.82 -15.74 -5.53
C TYR A 319 -16.04 -14.68 -4.74
N TRP A 320 -15.87 -13.46 -5.33
CA TRP A 320 -15.21 -12.35 -4.66
C TRP A 320 -15.89 -12.00 -3.33
N ASN A 321 -17.20 -11.76 -3.35
CA ASN A 321 -17.95 -11.37 -2.16
C ASN A 321 -17.88 -12.42 -1.05
N LYS A 322 -17.95 -13.71 -1.41
CA LYS A 322 -17.79 -14.82 -0.47
C LYS A 322 -16.39 -14.84 0.14
N SER A 323 -15.36 -14.81 -0.70
CA SER A 323 -13.95 -14.88 -0.26
C SER A 323 -13.58 -13.69 0.61
N ARG A 324 -14.01 -12.48 0.23
CA ARG A 324 -13.83 -11.26 1.02
C ARG A 324 -14.45 -11.38 2.42
N ARG A 325 -15.71 -11.79 2.50
CA ARG A 325 -16.39 -11.98 3.80
C ARG A 325 -15.72 -13.05 4.64
N GLN A 326 -15.32 -14.16 4.04
CA GLN A 326 -14.60 -15.23 4.74
C GLN A 326 -13.29 -14.72 5.31
N TRP A 327 -12.50 -13.97 4.52
CA TRP A 327 -11.26 -13.38 4.99
C TRP A 327 -11.48 -12.43 6.17
N ILE A 328 -12.43 -11.48 6.06
CA ILE A 328 -12.74 -10.52 7.12
C ILE A 328 -13.19 -11.24 8.41
N THR A 329 -13.96 -12.31 8.29
CA THR A 329 -14.43 -13.10 9.43
C THR A 329 -13.29 -13.90 10.09
N ALA A 330 -12.37 -14.41 9.29
CA ALA A 330 -11.21 -15.16 9.77
C ALA A 330 -10.14 -14.30 10.46
N HIS A 331 -10.16 -12.97 10.23
CA HIS A 331 -9.17 -12.03 10.76
C HIS A 331 -9.78 -11.01 11.75
N PRO A 332 -10.36 -11.45 12.87
CA PRO A 332 -10.98 -10.54 13.85
C PRO A 332 -9.97 -9.61 14.54
N ALA A 333 -8.69 -9.99 14.56
CA ALA A 333 -7.61 -9.19 15.15
C ALA A 333 -7.18 -8.00 14.27
N VAL A 334 -7.48 -8.03 12.96
CA VAL A 334 -7.22 -6.88 12.09
C VAL A 334 -8.18 -5.75 12.48
N PRO A 335 -7.67 -4.56 12.84
CA PRO A 335 -8.51 -3.45 13.26
C PRO A 335 -9.49 -3.06 12.15
N ARG A 336 -10.66 -2.55 12.54
CA ARG A 336 -11.69 -2.10 11.59
C ARG A 336 -12.02 -0.62 11.81
N PHE A 337 -12.47 0.02 10.74
CA PHE A 337 -13.16 1.30 10.83
C PHE A 337 -14.66 1.05 11.03
N SER A 338 -15.35 1.99 11.65
CA SER A 338 -16.78 1.87 11.97
C SER A 338 -17.70 1.66 10.76
N ASN A 339 -17.23 2.05 9.58
CA ASN A 339 -17.93 1.91 8.31
C ASN A 339 -17.32 0.84 7.37
N ASP A 340 -16.46 -0.03 7.87
CA ASP A 340 -16.02 -1.20 7.11
C ASP A 340 -17.21 -2.18 6.98
N GLU A 341 -17.69 -2.39 5.75
CA GLU A 341 -18.74 -3.35 5.46
C GLU A 341 -18.23 -4.79 5.56
N LEU A 342 -19.05 -5.70 6.10
CA LEU A 342 -18.79 -7.13 6.15
C LEU A 342 -18.98 -7.82 4.81
#